data_f19233139bf29b72c604a0e88d622af0
#
_entry.id   f19233139bf29b72c604a0e88d622af0
#
_cell.length_a   1.000
_cell.length_b   1.000
_cell.length_c   1.000
_cell.angle_alpha   90.00
_cell.angle_beta   90.00
_cell.angle_gamma   90.00
#
_symmetry.space_group_name_H-M   'P 1'
#
loop_
_entity.id
_entity.type
_entity.pdbx_description
1 polymer ?
#
loop_
_entity_poly.entity_id
_entity_poly.type
_entity_poly.pdbx_seq_one_letter_code
_entity_poly.pdbx_strand_id
1 'polypeptide(L)'
;ARRHGRVVAVHCVSTVQLVLALTAGLGPGDRIEHGSLIPDDVVPLLASSGATVVTQPGLVRARGDRYLAEVEPDEVDALYRLGALHRAGIPVAVGTDAPYGPPDPWVHIAAATDRRTAAGVRVGVGEEVDLRTAVSLLHRPPLEPHAPPHRLSPGADADLCVLDTSWSDLQADPATAVVGQTWIGGTRVC
;
A
#
# COMPACT_ATOMS: atom_id res chain seq x y z
N ALA A 1 -15.22 -18.72 6.98
CA ALA A 1 -14.77 -17.60 7.79
C ALA A 1 -15.99 -16.87 8.41
N ARG A 2 -16.91 -16.32 7.63
CA ARG A 2 -18.03 -15.47 8.08
C ARG A 2 -18.97 -16.15 9.08
N ARG A 3 -19.25 -17.46 8.92
CA ARG A 3 -20.06 -18.23 9.90
C ARG A 3 -19.47 -18.25 11.31
N HIS A 4 -18.19 -17.90 11.44
CA HIS A 4 -17.45 -17.82 12.70
C HIS A 4 -17.06 -16.38 13.06
N GLY A 5 -17.69 -15.37 12.43
CA GLY A 5 -17.37 -13.95 12.68
C GLY A 5 -15.94 -13.55 12.28
N ARG A 6 -15.35 -14.28 11.32
CA ARG A 6 -13.97 -14.00 10.86
C ARG A 6 -13.98 -13.40 9.45
N VAL A 7 -13.11 -12.45 9.25
CA VAL A 7 -12.73 -11.90 7.95
C VAL A 7 -11.68 -12.76 7.27
N VAL A 8 -11.47 -12.58 5.97
CA VAL A 8 -10.45 -13.30 5.20
C VAL A 8 -9.44 -12.32 4.60
N ALA A 9 -8.22 -12.80 4.46
CA ALA A 9 -7.17 -12.17 3.65
C ALA A 9 -6.85 -13.10 2.48
N VAL A 10 -6.93 -12.60 1.25
CA VAL A 10 -6.74 -13.39 0.04
C VAL A 10 -5.56 -12.85 -0.76
N HIS A 11 -4.57 -13.70 -0.99
CA HIS A 11 -3.44 -13.39 -1.84
C HIS A 11 -3.87 -13.35 -3.31
N CYS A 12 -3.70 -12.21 -3.99
CA CYS A 12 -4.05 -12.00 -5.40
C CYS A 12 -2.92 -11.31 -6.15
N VAL A 13 -2.21 -12.05 -7.00
CA VAL A 13 -1.10 -11.52 -7.83
C VAL A 13 -1.43 -11.55 -9.33
N SER A 14 -2.59 -12.05 -9.71
CA SER A 14 -3.10 -12.00 -11.08
C SER A 14 -4.54 -11.52 -11.12
N THR A 15 -4.97 -11.01 -12.27
CA THR A 15 -6.36 -10.60 -12.53
C THR A 15 -7.33 -11.74 -12.29
N VAL A 16 -6.99 -12.97 -12.70
CA VAL A 16 -7.86 -14.15 -12.50
C VAL A 16 -8.10 -14.45 -11.02
N GLN A 17 -7.04 -14.40 -10.19
CA GLN A 17 -7.16 -14.61 -8.75
C GLN A 17 -8.05 -13.52 -8.12
N LEU A 18 -7.86 -12.26 -8.53
CA LEU A 18 -8.65 -11.14 -8.05
C LEU A 18 -10.14 -11.32 -8.38
N VAL A 19 -10.48 -11.61 -9.64
CA VAL A 19 -11.87 -11.80 -10.08
C VAL A 19 -12.51 -12.99 -9.37
N LEU A 20 -11.79 -14.10 -9.22
CA LEU A 20 -12.30 -15.26 -8.46
C LEU A 20 -12.55 -14.92 -6.99
N ALA A 21 -11.65 -14.17 -6.35
CA ALA A 21 -11.84 -13.73 -4.96
C ALA A 21 -13.07 -12.82 -4.82
N LEU A 22 -13.23 -11.85 -5.72
CA LEU A 22 -14.39 -10.96 -5.72
C LEU A 22 -15.70 -11.69 -5.98
N THR A 23 -15.73 -12.63 -6.93
CA THR A 23 -16.93 -13.45 -7.22
C THR A 23 -17.26 -14.44 -6.12
N ALA A 24 -16.26 -14.86 -5.32
CA ALA A 24 -16.50 -15.63 -4.10
C ALA A 24 -17.16 -14.82 -2.98
N GLY A 25 -17.35 -13.52 -3.20
CA GLY A 25 -18.15 -12.64 -2.35
C GLY A 25 -17.33 -11.99 -1.23
N LEU A 26 -16.13 -11.49 -1.49
CA LEU A 26 -15.43 -10.61 -0.56
C LEU A 26 -16.27 -9.38 -0.21
N GLY A 27 -16.10 -8.85 0.98
CA GLY A 27 -16.88 -7.73 1.48
C GLY A 27 -16.11 -6.87 2.51
N PRO A 28 -16.82 -5.92 3.14
CA PRO A 28 -16.22 -5.06 4.16
C PRO A 28 -15.52 -5.87 5.26
N GLY A 29 -14.31 -5.45 5.60
CA GLY A 29 -13.42 -6.14 6.55
C GLY A 29 -12.53 -7.21 5.93
N ASP A 30 -12.91 -7.79 4.78
CA ASP A 30 -12.02 -8.71 4.06
C ASP A 30 -10.87 -7.95 3.38
N ARG A 31 -9.74 -8.63 3.12
CA ARG A 31 -8.55 -8.04 2.52
C ARG A 31 -8.11 -8.79 1.27
N ILE A 32 -7.65 -8.03 0.30
CA ILE A 32 -6.89 -8.50 -0.85
C ILE A 32 -5.44 -8.10 -0.61
N GLU A 33 -4.58 -9.10 -0.43
CA GLU A 33 -3.14 -8.87 -0.32
C GLU A 33 -2.56 -8.77 -1.74
N HIS A 34 -1.69 -7.81 -1.93
CA HIS A 34 -1.04 -7.38 -3.17
C HIS A 34 -1.97 -6.65 -4.14
N GLY A 35 -2.95 -7.32 -4.74
CA GLY A 35 -3.66 -6.75 -5.86
C GLY A 35 -2.69 -6.33 -6.96
N SER A 36 -1.76 -7.25 -7.34
CA SER A 36 -0.63 -6.91 -8.22
C SER A 36 -1.06 -6.46 -9.61
N LEU A 37 -2.14 -7.04 -10.14
CA LEU A 37 -2.74 -6.70 -11.43
C LEU A 37 -4.23 -6.40 -11.25
N ILE A 38 -4.61 -5.13 -11.39
CA ILE A 38 -5.99 -4.64 -11.27
C ILE A 38 -6.36 -3.84 -12.52
N PRO A 39 -6.93 -4.46 -13.57
CA PRO A 39 -7.40 -3.76 -14.76
C PRO A 39 -8.53 -2.77 -14.47
N ASP A 40 -8.72 -1.79 -15.36
CA ASP A 40 -9.72 -0.73 -15.17
C ASP A 40 -11.14 -1.26 -15.05
N ASP A 41 -11.49 -2.29 -15.79
CA ASP A 41 -12.82 -2.93 -15.79
C ASP A 41 -13.11 -3.70 -14.49
N VAL A 42 -12.07 -4.06 -13.70
CA VAL A 42 -12.22 -4.72 -12.40
C VAL A 42 -12.37 -3.71 -11.25
N VAL A 43 -11.90 -2.47 -11.41
CA VAL A 43 -11.99 -1.43 -10.36
C VAL A 43 -13.42 -1.21 -9.85
N PRO A 44 -14.49 -1.11 -10.69
CA PRO A 44 -15.85 -0.96 -10.19
C PRO A 44 -16.34 -2.15 -9.37
N LEU A 45 -15.98 -3.36 -9.76
CA LEU A 45 -16.33 -4.58 -9.01
C LEU A 45 -15.63 -4.60 -7.65
N LEU A 46 -14.36 -4.24 -7.61
CA LEU A 46 -13.58 -4.12 -6.39
C LEU A 46 -14.17 -3.05 -5.46
N ALA A 47 -14.50 -1.86 -5.99
CA ALA A 47 -15.14 -0.79 -5.22
C ALA A 47 -16.47 -1.24 -4.60
N SER A 48 -17.30 -1.96 -5.36
CA SER A 48 -18.60 -2.45 -4.87
C SER A 48 -18.48 -3.54 -3.81
N SER A 49 -17.36 -4.26 -3.74
CA SER A 49 -17.12 -5.28 -2.72
C SER A 49 -16.93 -4.70 -1.32
N GLY A 50 -16.36 -3.50 -1.21
CA GLY A 50 -15.95 -2.89 0.06
C GLY A 50 -14.75 -3.56 0.73
N ALA A 51 -14.09 -4.51 0.04
CA ALA A 51 -12.86 -5.12 0.53
C ALA A 51 -11.70 -4.11 0.50
N THR A 52 -10.72 -4.29 1.39
CA THR A 52 -9.52 -3.46 1.46
C THR A 52 -8.39 -4.08 0.64
N VAL A 53 -7.68 -3.28 -0.14
CA VAL A 53 -6.44 -3.71 -0.82
C VAL A 53 -5.24 -3.33 0.04
N VAL A 54 -4.39 -4.31 0.35
CA VAL A 54 -3.10 -4.09 1.02
C VAL A 54 -2.00 -4.26 -0.03
N THR A 55 -1.55 -3.16 -0.61
CA THR A 55 -0.60 -3.15 -1.74
C THR A 55 0.83 -2.81 -1.30
N GLN A 56 1.82 -3.09 -2.15
CA GLN A 56 3.23 -2.92 -1.87
C GLN A 56 3.93 -2.09 -2.96
N PRO A 57 3.83 -0.76 -2.94
CA PRO A 57 4.48 0.08 -3.96
C PRO A 57 6.00 -0.12 -4.02
N GLY A 58 6.65 -0.46 -2.89
CA GLY A 58 8.07 -0.77 -2.85
C GLY A 58 8.50 -1.94 -3.74
N LEU A 59 7.59 -2.85 -4.09
CA LEU A 59 7.87 -3.92 -5.05
C LEU A 59 8.03 -3.38 -6.48
N VAL A 60 7.39 -2.28 -6.83
CA VAL A 60 7.64 -1.59 -8.10
C VAL A 60 9.10 -1.13 -8.16
N ARG A 61 9.61 -0.52 -7.08
CA ARG A 61 11.03 -0.10 -7.02
C ARG A 61 11.98 -1.29 -7.03
N ALA A 62 11.73 -2.31 -6.23
CA ALA A 62 12.65 -3.41 -6.05
C ALA A 62 12.62 -4.46 -7.19
N ARG A 63 11.49 -4.63 -7.85
CA ARG A 63 11.25 -5.71 -8.83
C ARG A 63 10.59 -5.25 -10.12
N GLY A 64 10.31 -3.95 -10.25
CA GLY A 64 9.56 -3.39 -11.38
C GLY A 64 10.23 -3.67 -12.73
N ASP A 65 11.56 -3.63 -12.82
CA ASP A 65 12.28 -3.94 -14.06
C ASP A 65 12.02 -5.39 -14.52
N ARG A 66 11.91 -6.33 -13.56
CA ARG A 66 11.52 -7.71 -13.84
C ARG A 66 10.05 -7.79 -14.26
N TYR A 67 9.15 -7.10 -13.57
CA TYR A 67 7.73 -7.10 -13.92
C TYR A 67 7.51 -6.55 -15.33
N LEU A 68 8.20 -5.47 -15.72
CA LEU A 68 8.13 -4.92 -17.07
C LEU A 68 8.61 -5.89 -18.16
N ALA A 69 9.46 -6.86 -17.81
CA ALA A 69 9.93 -7.90 -18.74
C ALA A 69 9.02 -9.15 -18.80
N GLU A 70 8.19 -9.36 -17.78
CA GLU A 70 7.37 -10.59 -17.63
C GLU A 70 5.88 -10.35 -17.87
N VAL A 71 5.38 -9.11 -17.65
CA VAL A 71 3.98 -8.74 -17.79
C VAL A 71 3.70 -8.27 -19.22
N GLU A 72 2.53 -8.62 -19.76
CA GLU A 72 2.11 -8.16 -21.07
C GLU A 72 2.05 -6.61 -21.13
N PRO A 73 2.42 -6.00 -22.26
CA PRO A 73 2.52 -4.54 -22.36
C PRO A 73 1.23 -3.77 -22.02
N ASP A 74 0.07 -4.34 -22.28
CA ASP A 74 -1.24 -3.77 -21.97
C ASP A 74 -1.65 -3.94 -20.51
N GLU A 75 -0.96 -4.77 -19.73
CA GLU A 75 -1.18 -4.96 -18.30
C GLU A 75 -0.25 -4.09 -17.42
N VAL A 76 0.77 -3.43 -18.00
CA VAL A 76 1.77 -2.64 -17.24
C VAL A 76 1.11 -1.56 -16.38
N ASP A 77 0.10 -0.87 -16.91
CA ASP A 77 -0.61 0.19 -16.18
C ASP A 77 -1.52 -0.36 -15.06
N ALA A 78 -1.78 -1.66 -15.07
CA ALA A 78 -2.55 -2.35 -14.02
C ALA A 78 -1.68 -2.81 -12.82
N LEU A 79 -0.34 -2.64 -12.91
CA LEU A 79 0.60 -3.11 -11.89
C LEU A 79 0.56 -2.27 -10.61
N TYR A 80 0.30 -2.94 -9.46
CA TYR A 80 0.36 -2.36 -8.11
C TYR A 80 -0.28 -0.97 -8.03
N ARG A 81 -1.49 -0.85 -8.56
CA ARG A 81 -2.23 0.42 -8.62
C ARG A 81 -2.47 0.98 -7.23
N LEU A 82 -2.22 2.27 -7.07
CA LEU A 82 -2.43 2.97 -5.80
C LEU A 82 -3.30 4.22 -6.01
N GLY A 83 -2.92 5.06 -6.97
CA GLY A 83 -3.63 6.31 -7.25
C GLY A 83 -5.07 6.09 -7.72
N ALA A 84 -5.30 5.15 -8.64
CA ALA A 84 -6.63 4.85 -9.14
C ALA A 84 -7.53 4.26 -8.04
N LEU A 85 -7.02 3.34 -7.23
CA LEU A 85 -7.78 2.76 -6.12
C LEU A 85 -8.14 3.84 -5.09
N HIS A 86 -7.19 4.70 -4.74
CA HIS A 86 -7.42 5.81 -3.81
C HIS A 86 -8.48 6.79 -4.35
N ARG A 87 -8.38 7.18 -5.63
CA ARG A 87 -9.37 8.07 -6.28
C ARG A 87 -10.76 7.43 -6.39
N ALA A 88 -10.83 6.11 -6.56
CA ALA A 88 -12.09 5.36 -6.58
C ALA A 88 -12.71 5.18 -5.18
N GLY A 89 -12.07 5.68 -4.11
CA GLY A 89 -12.56 5.54 -2.74
C GLY A 89 -12.47 4.11 -2.20
N ILE A 90 -11.71 3.24 -2.85
CA ILE A 90 -11.48 1.88 -2.37
C ILE A 90 -10.57 1.96 -1.14
N PRO A 91 -10.90 1.26 -0.04
CA PRO A 91 -10.02 1.18 1.11
C PRO A 91 -8.66 0.59 0.72
N VAL A 92 -7.59 1.35 0.91
CA VAL A 92 -6.22 0.92 0.58
C VAL A 92 -5.33 1.08 1.81
N ALA A 93 -4.42 0.14 2.01
CA ALA A 93 -3.30 0.24 2.93
C ALA A 93 -2.00 -0.15 2.21
N VAL A 94 -0.87 0.31 2.74
CA VAL A 94 0.45 -0.05 2.24
C VAL A 94 1.13 -0.99 3.23
N GLY A 95 1.68 -2.08 2.72
CA GLY A 95 2.50 -3.04 3.47
C GLY A 95 3.87 -3.24 2.81
N THR A 96 4.81 -3.85 3.53
CA THR A 96 6.18 -4.08 3.02
C THR A 96 6.33 -5.44 2.34
N ASP A 97 5.56 -6.43 2.78
CA ASP A 97 5.73 -7.83 2.37
C ASP A 97 7.16 -8.35 2.65
N ALA A 98 7.78 -7.84 3.73
CA ALA A 98 9.11 -8.30 4.12
C ALA A 98 9.06 -9.78 4.60
N PRO A 99 10.05 -10.61 4.25
CA PRO A 99 11.34 -10.27 3.62
C PRO A 99 11.33 -10.30 2.08
N TYR A 100 10.19 -10.54 1.43
CA TYR A 100 10.11 -10.55 -0.04
C TYR A 100 10.26 -9.14 -0.63
N GLY A 101 9.62 -8.14 0.00
CA GLY A 101 9.81 -6.72 -0.27
C GLY A 101 10.86 -6.09 0.65
N PRO A 102 11.30 -4.85 0.33
CA PRO A 102 12.18 -4.08 1.21
C PRO A 102 11.55 -3.91 2.60
N PRO A 103 12.29 -4.15 3.70
CA PRO A 103 11.73 -3.99 5.05
C PRO A 103 11.56 -2.51 5.46
N ASP A 104 12.31 -1.60 4.82
CA ASP A 104 12.25 -0.17 5.12
C ASP A 104 10.93 0.45 4.59
N PRO A 105 10.07 0.98 5.48
CA PRO A 105 8.81 1.58 5.09
C PRO A 105 8.97 2.82 4.20
N TRP A 106 10.07 3.56 4.32
CA TRP A 106 10.32 4.76 3.53
C TRP A 106 10.59 4.46 2.06
N VAL A 107 11.12 3.26 1.74
CA VAL A 107 11.23 2.77 0.36
C VAL A 107 9.83 2.62 -0.27
N HIS A 108 8.84 2.15 0.50
CA HIS A 108 7.46 2.03 0.03
C HIS A 108 6.79 3.38 -0.15
N ILE A 109 7.03 4.32 0.77
CA ILE A 109 6.53 5.69 0.67
C ILE A 109 7.13 6.38 -0.57
N ALA A 110 8.45 6.30 -0.78
CA ALA A 110 9.09 6.86 -1.96
C ALA A 110 8.55 6.26 -3.26
N ALA A 111 8.42 4.93 -3.33
CA ALA A 111 7.86 4.27 -4.49
C ALA A 111 6.38 4.60 -4.75
N ALA A 112 5.61 4.92 -3.70
CA ALA A 112 4.23 5.38 -3.84
C ALA A 112 4.14 6.80 -4.42
N THR A 113 5.17 7.64 -4.21
CA THR A 113 5.18 9.03 -4.71
C THR A 113 5.80 9.18 -6.09
N ASP A 114 6.78 8.35 -6.47
CA ASP A 114 7.52 8.50 -7.73
C ASP A 114 7.27 7.39 -8.76
N ARG A 115 6.82 6.22 -8.31
CA ARG A 115 6.48 5.05 -9.14
C ARG A 115 7.62 4.60 -10.06
N ARG A 116 8.87 4.67 -9.59
CA ARG A 116 10.06 4.30 -10.38
C ARG A 116 10.63 2.96 -9.97
N THR A 117 11.03 2.18 -10.99
CA THR A 117 11.84 0.96 -10.81
C THR A 117 13.27 1.30 -10.37
N ALA A 118 14.09 0.28 -10.08
CA ALA A 118 15.51 0.48 -9.78
C ALA A 118 16.27 1.09 -10.96
N ALA A 119 15.90 0.77 -12.21
CA ALA A 119 16.45 1.39 -13.43
C ALA A 119 15.88 2.80 -13.71
N GLY A 120 14.96 3.31 -12.88
CA GLY A 120 14.37 4.63 -13.04
C GLY A 120 13.19 4.70 -14.00
N VAL A 121 12.73 3.57 -14.53
CA VAL A 121 11.56 3.51 -15.41
C VAL A 121 10.29 3.75 -14.59
N ARG A 122 9.42 4.64 -15.07
CA ARG A 122 8.14 4.93 -14.42
C ARG A 122 7.10 3.87 -14.78
N VAL A 123 6.37 3.37 -13.78
CA VAL A 123 5.34 2.34 -13.94
C VAL A 123 3.98 2.88 -13.51
N GLY A 124 2.99 2.81 -14.41
CA GLY A 124 1.62 3.28 -14.14
C GLY A 124 1.55 4.79 -13.95
N VAL A 125 1.47 5.53 -15.05
CA VAL A 125 1.32 6.99 -15.03
C VAL A 125 -0.01 7.36 -14.36
N GLY A 126 0.03 8.27 -13.36
CA GLY A 126 -1.15 8.67 -12.59
C GLY A 126 -1.48 7.73 -11.41
N GLU A 127 -0.62 6.75 -11.14
CA GLU A 127 -0.74 5.87 -9.96
C GLU A 127 0.05 6.38 -8.74
N GLU A 128 0.80 7.45 -8.90
CA GLU A 128 1.44 8.15 -7.80
C GLU A 128 0.43 8.84 -6.86
N VAL A 129 0.77 8.92 -5.59
CA VAL A 129 0.06 9.69 -4.58
C VAL A 129 0.99 10.70 -3.93
N ASP A 130 0.45 11.76 -3.32
CA ASP A 130 1.28 12.70 -2.57
C ASP A 130 1.87 12.06 -1.30
N LEU A 131 2.95 12.66 -0.78
CA LEU A 131 3.67 12.16 0.41
C LEU A 131 2.74 11.97 1.62
N ARG A 132 1.83 12.92 1.89
CA ARG A 132 0.92 12.83 3.02
C ARG A 132 -0.01 11.63 2.89
N THR A 133 -0.53 11.40 1.71
CA THR A 133 -1.35 10.23 1.38
C THR A 133 -0.54 8.95 1.55
N ALA A 134 0.67 8.85 0.99
CA ALA A 134 1.53 7.67 1.10
C ALA A 134 1.82 7.31 2.58
N VAL A 135 2.20 8.29 3.39
CA VAL A 135 2.41 8.12 4.84
C VAL A 135 1.13 7.66 5.53
N SER A 136 -0.01 8.28 5.21
CA SER A 136 -1.32 7.92 5.78
C SER A 136 -1.72 6.47 5.48
N LEU A 137 -1.45 5.98 4.27
CA LEU A 137 -1.78 4.61 3.85
C LEU A 137 -0.89 3.57 4.54
N LEU A 138 0.35 3.93 4.89
CA LEU A 138 1.26 3.07 5.64
C LEU A 138 0.86 2.99 7.13
N HIS A 139 0.31 4.06 7.70
CA HIS A 139 -0.09 4.14 9.12
C HIS A 139 -1.50 3.59 9.40
N ARG A 140 -2.06 2.80 8.49
CA ARG A 140 -3.30 2.07 8.75
C ARG A 140 -3.09 0.98 9.81
N PRO A 141 -4.06 0.73 10.72
CA PRO A 141 -3.94 -0.37 11.69
C PRO A 141 -3.77 -1.71 10.97
N PRO A 142 -2.74 -2.50 11.28
CA PRO A 142 -2.42 -3.73 10.51
C PRO A 142 -3.49 -4.81 10.60
N LEU A 143 -4.25 -4.85 11.70
CA LEU A 143 -5.37 -5.80 11.87
C LEU A 143 -6.67 -5.31 11.26
N GLU A 144 -6.81 -3.99 11.09
CA GLU A 144 -8.00 -3.32 10.55
C GLU A 144 -7.58 -2.27 9.50
N PRO A 145 -6.98 -2.68 8.37
CA PRO A 145 -6.43 -1.74 7.39
C PRO A 145 -7.48 -0.87 6.68
N HIS A 146 -8.76 -1.18 6.86
CA HIS A 146 -9.88 -0.33 6.43
C HIS A 146 -10.14 0.85 7.39
N ALA A 147 -9.67 0.75 8.64
CA ALA A 147 -9.86 1.80 9.63
C ALA A 147 -9.01 3.05 9.30
N PRO A 148 -9.37 4.23 9.82
CA PRO A 148 -8.58 5.43 9.65
C PRO A 148 -7.14 5.25 10.17
N PRO A 149 -6.14 5.93 9.60
CA PRO A 149 -4.77 5.89 10.09
C PRO A 149 -4.68 6.43 11.52
N HIS A 150 -3.72 5.93 12.28
CA HIS A 150 -3.40 6.46 13.59
C HIS A 150 -3.07 7.95 13.48
N ARG A 151 -3.53 8.72 14.46
CA ARG A 151 -3.32 10.17 14.53
C ARG A 151 -2.79 10.56 15.89
N LEU A 152 -1.92 11.54 15.91
CA LEU A 152 -1.49 12.18 17.14
C LEU A 152 -2.64 13.05 17.68
N SER A 153 -3.22 12.63 18.79
CA SER A 153 -4.27 13.38 19.50
C SER A 153 -4.18 13.10 20.99
N PRO A 154 -4.63 14.03 21.85
CA PRO A 154 -4.70 13.78 23.29
C PRO A 154 -5.54 12.52 23.57
N GLY A 155 -4.98 11.58 24.35
CA GLY A 155 -5.62 10.32 24.69
C GLY A 155 -5.39 9.17 23.70
N ALA A 156 -4.70 9.40 22.57
CA ALA A 156 -4.23 8.32 21.70
C ALA A 156 -3.02 7.61 22.30
N ASP A 157 -2.78 6.37 21.87
CA ASP A 157 -1.56 5.64 22.22
C ASP A 157 -0.33 6.44 21.80
N ALA A 158 0.69 6.46 22.65
CA ALA A 158 1.92 7.20 22.41
C ALA A 158 2.91 6.34 21.58
N ASP A 159 2.47 5.89 20.40
CA ASP A 159 3.27 5.23 19.38
C ASP A 159 3.73 6.29 18.39
N LEU A 160 5.01 6.67 18.46
CA LEU A 160 5.55 7.83 17.78
C LEU A 160 6.82 7.47 17.01
N CYS A 161 6.95 8.02 15.82
CA CYS A 161 8.20 8.04 15.07
C CYS A 161 8.60 9.52 14.88
N VAL A 162 9.75 9.89 15.45
CA VAL A 162 10.32 11.23 15.30
C VAL A 162 11.41 11.17 14.25
N LEU A 163 11.31 12.03 13.24
CA LEU A 163 12.26 12.10 12.15
C LEU A 163 13.23 13.24 12.35
N ASP A 164 14.50 13.02 12.04
CA ASP A 164 15.54 14.05 11.96
C ASP A 164 15.54 14.75 10.60
N THR A 165 14.79 14.21 9.61
CA THR A 165 14.62 14.79 8.29
C THR A 165 13.45 15.77 8.29
N SER A 166 13.62 16.94 7.67
CA SER A 166 12.54 17.93 7.56
C SER A 166 11.43 17.44 6.60
N TRP A 167 10.22 17.97 6.79
CA TRP A 167 9.10 17.66 5.89
C TRP A 167 9.37 18.10 4.45
N SER A 168 10.07 19.20 4.23
CA SER A 168 10.45 19.69 2.91
C SER A 168 11.43 18.75 2.20
N ASP A 169 12.39 18.19 2.94
CA ASP A 169 13.35 17.23 2.36
C ASP A 169 12.64 15.92 2.01
N LEU A 170 11.72 15.45 2.88
CA LEU A 170 10.89 14.28 2.59
C LEU A 170 9.97 14.49 1.38
N GLN A 171 9.48 15.72 1.15
CA GLN A 171 8.70 16.03 -0.06
C GLN A 171 9.57 15.99 -1.32
N ALA A 172 10.85 16.31 -1.22
CA ALA A 172 11.78 16.21 -2.34
C ALA A 172 12.19 14.74 -2.60
N ASP A 173 12.50 13.99 -1.55
CA ASP A 173 12.81 12.55 -1.64
C ASP A 173 12.50 11.84 -0.31
N PRO A 174 11.38 11.08 -0.23
CA PRO A 174 11.04 10.34 0.97
C PRO A 174 12.06 9.27 1.39
N ALA A 175 12.90 8.78 0.45
CA ALA A 175 13.93 7.79 0.76
C ALA A 175 15.08 8.36 1.62
N THR A 176 15.14 9.69 1.80
CA THR A 176 16.12 10.35 2.68
C THR A 176 15.70 10.37 4.15
N ALA A 177 14.57 9.76 4.50
CA ALA A 177 14.07 9.76 5.86
C ALA A 177 15.07 9.17 6.86
N VAL A 178 15.34 9.91 7.92
CA VAL A 178 16.15 9.45 9.05
C VAL A 178 15.28 9.43 10.29
N VAL A 179 15.10 8.25 10.88
CA VAL A 179 14.38 8.08 12.13
C VAL A 179 15.31 8.40 13.29
N GLY A 180 15.02 9.49 14.01
CA GLY A 180 15.77 9.90 15.19
C GLY A 180 15.33 9.20 16.46
N GLN A 181 14.01 8.95 16.60
CA GLN A 181 13.47 8.28 17.79
C GLN A 181 12.22 7.47 17.41
N THR A 182 12.06 6.34 18.09
CA THR A 182 10.83 5.53 18.06
C THR A 182 10.33 5.32 19.49
N TRP A 183 9.02 5.51 19.69
CA TRP A 183 8.34 5.35 20.97
C TRP A 183 7.18 4.37 20.77
N ILE A 184 7.01 3.45 21.72
CA ILE A 184 5.90 2.48 21.73
C ILE A 184 5.26 2.53 23.11
N GLY A 185 3.96 2.82 23.18
CA GLY A 185 3.23 2.98 24.44
C GLY A 185 3.86 4.02 25.38
N GLY A 186 4.44 5.10 24.82
CA GLY A 186 5.13 6.13 25.59
C GLY A 186 6.53 5.77 26.08
N THR A 187 7.06 4.62 25.67
CA THR A 187 8.43 4.20 26.01
C THR A 187 9.32 4.32 24.79
N ARG A 188 10.45 5.05 24.90
CA ARG A 188 11.44 5.13 23.82
C ARG A 188 12.12 3.79 23.63
N VAL A 189 12.13 3.28 22.37
CA VAL A 189 12.72 1.97 22.03
C VAL A 189 13.95 2.09 21.11
N CYS A 190 14.15 3.25 20.48
CA CYS A 190 15.41 3.60 19.80
C CYS A 190 15.56 5.14 19.70
#